data_dba2529abbf14f78ad35929cdfb54279
#
_entry.id   dba2529abbf14f78ad35929cdfb54279
#
_cell.length_a   1.000
_cell.length_b   1.000
_cell.length_c   1.000
_cell.angle_alpha   90.00
_cell.angle_beta   90.00
_cell.angle_gamma   90.00
#
_symmetry.space_group_name_H-M   'P 1'
#
loop_
_entity.id
_entity.type
_entity.pdbx_description
1 polymer ?
#
loop_
_entity_poly.entity_id
_entity_poly.type
_entity_poly.pdbx_seq_one_letter_code
_entity_poly.pdbx_strand_id
1 'polypeptide(L)'
;MLNPAYTFTLPRYQMVANFYDIMSHILEQYFSGEDDNTSDYIMEGMLKSMIHSSRIAVKNPLDYEARSNIMWTATWALNTLVSKGKTTDWMVHMIGQSVGAYTDATHGMTLSAVSMA
;
A
#
# COMPACT_ATOMS: atom_id res chain seq x y z
N MET A 1 2.68 -18.53 4.90
CA MET A 1 2.56 -18.14 6.34
C MET A 1 2.85 -16.67 6.45
N LEU A 2 1.95 -15.90 7.06
CA LEU A 2 2.13 -14.46 7.32
C LEU A 2 2.54 -14.28 8.78
N ASN A 3 3.78 -13.86 9.03
CA ASN A 3 4.27 -13.59 10.38
C ASN A 3 4.86 -12.17 10.44
N PRO A 4 4.16 -11.22 11.12
CA PRO A 4 4.60 -9.82 11.22
C PRO A 4 5.98 -9.63 11.82
N ALA A 5 6.44 -10.54 12.68
CA ALA A 5 7.75 -10.45 13.31
C ALA A 5 8.91 -10.41 12.29
N TYR A 6 8.75 -11.03 11.12
CA TYR A 6 9.77 -10.95 10.06
C TYR A 6 9.94 -9.54 9.47
N THR A 7 9.01 -8.63 9.72
CA THR A 7 9.09 -7.25 9.27
C THR A 7 9.77 -6.32 10.28
N PHE A 8 10.09 -6.80 11.49
CA PHE A 8 10.64 -5.96 12.56
C PHE A 8 12.04 -5.42 12.26
N THR A 9 12.81 -6.14 11.45
CA THR A 9 14.17 -5.75 11.05
C THR A 9 14.22 -4.81 9.87
N LEU A 10 13.05 -4.44 9.30
CA LEU A 10 12.98 -3.58 8.14
C LEU A 10 13.48 -2.16 8.49
N PRO A 11 14.44 -1.60 7.75
CA PRO A 11 14.87 -0.22 7.96
C PRO A 11 13.70 0.75 7.83
N ARG A 12 13.72 1.83 8.63
CA ARG A 12 12.63 2.82 8.67
C ARG A 12 12.27 3.36 7.28
N TYR A 13 13.28 3.64 6.45
CA TYR A 13 13.06 4.12 5.08
C TYR A 13 12.23 3.14 4.25
N GLN A 14 12.62 1.87 4.26
CA GLN A 14 11.90 0.82 3.52
C GLN A 14 10.50 0.58 4.10
N MET A 15 10.36 0.65 5.42
CA MET A 15 9.06 0.53 6.08
C MET A 15 8.08 1.62 5.61
N VAL A 16 8.52 2.88 5.57
CA VAL A 16 7.68 4.00 5.12
C VAL A 16 7.37 3.90 3.62
N ALA A 17 8.36 3.53 2.81
CA ALA A 17 8.16 3.29 1.38
C ALA A 17 7.08 2.22 1.14
N ASN A 18 7.13 1.10 1.90
CA ASN A 18 6.13 0.04 1.80
C ASN A 18 4.73 0.49 2.24
N PHE A 19 4.62 1.37 3.24
CA PHE A 19 3.31 1.90 3.63
C PHE A 19 2.66 2.66 2.49
N TYR A 20 3.44 3.46 1.79
CA TYR A 20 2.94 4.19 0.64
C TYR A 20 2.57 3.27 -0.51
N ASP A 21 3.37 2.27 -0.79
CA ASP A 21 3.13 1.26 -1.81
C ASP A 21 1.79 0.53 -1.59
N ILE A 22 1.53 0.06 -0.36
CA ILE A 22 0.26 -0.57 0.00
C ILE A 22 -0.91 0.40 -0.24
N MET A 23 -0.77 1.65 0.18
CA MET A 23 -1.81 2.67 -0.03
C MET A 23 -2.01 2.98 -1.51
N SER A 24 -0.96 3.03 -2.30
CA SER A 24 -1.03 3.25 -3.75
C SER A 24 -1.79 2.12 -4.45
N HIS A 25 -1.52 0.86 -4.10
CA HIS A 25 -2.30 -0.27 -4.61
C HIS A 25 -3.80 -0.12 -4.35
N ILE A 26 -4.18 0.31 -3.15
CA ILE A 26 -5.59 0.51 -2.81
C ILE A 26 -6.17 1.71 -3.58
N LEU A 27 -5.46 2.83 -3.61
CA LEU A 27 -5.94 4.07 -4.24
C LEU A 27 -6.12 3.92 -5.74
N GLU A 28 -5.21 3.25 -6.45
CA GLU A 28 -5.36 3.04 -7.89
C GLU A 28 -6.57 2.17 -8.22
N GLN A 29 -6.88 1.19 -7.38
CA GLN A 29 -8.10 0.40 -7.54
C GLN A 29 -9.35 1.20 -7.16
N TYR A 30 -9.28 2.00 -6.08
CA TYR A 30 -10.39 2.82 -5.62
C TYR A 30 -10.82 3.85 -6.66
N PHE A 31 -9.87 4.55 -7.28
CA PHE A 31 -10.15 5.60 -8.27
C PHE A 31 -10.32 5.07 -9.69
N SER A 32 -10.29 3.76 -9.91
CA SER A 32 -10.42 3.17 -11.23
C SER A 32 -11.85 2.72 -11.54
N GLY A 33 -12.29 2.93 -12.78
CA GLY A 33 -13.55 2.40 -13.28
C GLY A 33 -14.80 3.07 -12.70
N GLU A 34 -15.87 2.31 -12.62
CA GLU A 34 -17.17 2.77 -12.11
C GLU A 34 -17.29 2.55 -10.60
N ASP A 35 -18.26 3.23 -9.98
CA ASP A 35 -18.56 3.06 -8.57
C ASP A 35 -19.00 1.62 -8.26
N ASP A 36 -18.38 1.05 -7.25
CA ASP A 36 -18.75 -0.24 -6.66
C ASP A 36 -18.78 -0.10 -5.13
N ASN A 37 -19.95 0.21 -4.60
CA ASN A 37 -20.15 0.50 -3.18
C ASN A 37 -19.47 -0.50 -2.25
N THR A 38 -19.58 -1.80 -2.53
CA THR A 38 -19.00 -2.82 -1.64
C THR A 38 -17.47 -2.77 -1.66
N SER A 39 -16.85 -2.80 -2.85
CA SER A 39 -15.40 -2.73 -3.00
C SER A 39 -14.85 -1.42 -2.47
N ASP A 40 -15.53 -0.31 -2.74
CA ASP A 40 -15.12 1.03 -2.29
C ASP A 40 -15.12 1.14 -0.77
N TYR A 41 -16.17 0.69 -0.07
CA TYR A 41 -16.22 0.71 1.40
C TYR A 41 -15.16 -0.21 2.04
N ILE A 42 -14.86 -1.35 1.43
CA ILE A 42 -13.76 -2.21 1.89
C ILE A 42 -12.43 -1.45 1.76
N MET A 43 -12.16 -0.84 0.61
CA MET A 43 -10.93 -0.09 0.36
C MET A 43 -10.80 1.13 1.29
N GLU A 44 -11.88 1.86 1.56
CA GLU A 44 -11.87 2.93 2.57
C GLU A 44 -11.52 2.43 3.97
N GLY A 45 -12.08 1.29 4.36
CA GLY A 45 -11.75 0.63 5.63
C GLY A 45 -10.27 0.25 5.69
N MET A 46 -9.73 -0.30 4.61
CA MET A 46 -8.32 -0.65 4.49
C MET A 46 -7.40 0.59 4.59
N LEU A 47 -7.74 1.68 3.92
CA LEU A 47 -7.00 2.95 4.01
C LEU A 47 -7.01 3.52 5.43
N LYS A 48 -8.15 3.51 6.11
CA LYS A 48 -8.27 3.92 7.52
C LYS A 48 -7.38 3.07 8.42
N SER A 49 -7.37 1.75 8.24
CA SER A 49 -6.50 0.82 8.96
C SER A 49 -5.03 1.11 8.70
N MET A 50 -4.64 1.33 7.44
CA MET A 50 -3.27 1.68 7.07
C MET A 50 -2.80 2.98 7.71
N ILE A 51 -3.62 4.05 7.66
CA ILE A 51 -3.29 5.33 8.27
C ILE A 51 -3.11 5.18 9.79
N HIS A 52 -3.98 4.44 10.45
CA HIS A 52 -3.88 4.19 11.89
C HIS A 52 -2.61 3.41 12.23
N SER A 53 -2.43 2.25 11.61
CA SER A 53 -1.35 1.32 11.95
C SER A 53 0.04 1.85 11.54
N SER A 54 0.14 2.55 10.41
CA SER A 54 1.41 3.16 9.98
C SER A 54 1.90 4.23 10.95
N ARG A 55 1.01 5.06 11.52
CA ARG A 55 1.36 6.07 12.52
C ARG A 55 1.90 5.46 13.81
N ILE A 56 1.41 4.28 14.21
CA ILE A 56 1.90 3.53 15.36
C ILE A 56 3.27 2.92 14.99
N ALA A 57 3.37 2.21 13.88
CA ALA A 57 4.59 1.51 13.48
C ALA A 57 5.77 2.46 13.22
N VAL A 58 5.53 3.70 12.76
CA VAL A 58 6.59 4.72 12.62
C VAL A 58 7.19 5.13 13.97
N LYS A 59 6.36 5.18 15.02
CA LYS A 59 6.79 5.53 16.39
C LYS A 59 7.35 4.33 17.16
N ASN A 60 6.75 3.17 16.97
CA ASN A 60 7.14 1.91 17.58
C ASN A 60 7.23 0.80 16.50
N PRO A 61 8.40 0.64 15.84
CA PRO A 61 8.56 -0.34 14.76
C PRO A 61 8.38 -1.81 15.19
N LEU A 62 8.41 -2.10 16.47
CA LEU A 62 8.24 -3.44 17.03
C LEU A 62 6.80 -3.71 17.51
N ASP A 63 5.87 -2.78 17.28
CA ASP A 63 4.47 -2.96 17.64
C ASP A 63 3.86 -4.07 16.78
N TYR A 64 3.61 -5.21 17.43
CA TYR A 64 3.15 -6.42 16.73
C TYR A 64 1.76 -6.23 16.11
N GLU A 65 0.85 -5.57 16.82
CA GLU A 65 -0.52 -5.36 16.36
C GLU A 65 -0.53 -4.45 15.12
N ALA A 66 0.18 -3.33 15.17
CA ALA A 66 0.29 -2.42 14.03
C ALA A 66 0.93 -3.12 12.81
N ARG A 67 2.01 -3.87 13.01
CA ARG A 67 2.69 -4.62 11.93
C ARG A 67 1.80 -5.74 11.39
N SER A 68 1.01 -6.40 12.23
CA SER A 68 0.04 -7.41 11.83
C SER A 68 -1.05 -6.82 10.93
N ASN A 69 -1.63 -5.69 11.35
CA ASN A 69 -2.66 -5.01 10.56
C ASN A 69 -2.11 -4.50 9.21
N ILE A 70 -0.88 -3.97 9.18
CA ILE A 70 -0.22 -3.56 7.95
C ILE A 70 -0.03 -4.75 7.01
N MET A 71 0.51 -5.87 7.51
CA MET A 71 0.73 -7.08 6.70
C MET A 71 -0.58 -7.66 6.17
N TRP A 72 -1.63 -7.65 6.99
CA TRP A 72 -2.96 -8.11 6.58
C TRP A 72 -3.55 -7.21 5.49
N THR A 73 -3.50 -5.89 5.68
CA THR A 73 -3.95 -4.92 4.69
C THR A 73 -3.16 -5.06 3.38
N ALA A 74 -1.84 -5.24 3.44
CA ALA A 74 -1.00 -5.49 2.26
C ALA A 74 -1.45 -6.72 1.47
N THR A 75 -1.81 -7.80 2.18
CA THR A 75 -2.32 -9.01 1.54
C THR A 75 -3.61 -8.75 0.77
N TRP A 76 -4.52 -7.96 1.30
CA TRP A 76 -5.79 -7.64 0.67
C TRP A 76 -5.65 -6.61 -0.45
N ALA A 77 -4.66 -5.73 -0.35
CA ALA A 77 -4.45 -4.66 -1.33
C ALA A 77 -4.15 -5.19 -2.74
N LEU A 78 -3.56 -6.39 -2.86
CA LEU A 78 -3.15 -6.94 -4.17
C LEU A 78 -3.46 -8.44 -4.35
N ASN A 79 -4.46 -8.97 -3.68
CA ASN A 79 -4.88 -10.37 -3.86
C ASN A 79 -6.09 -10.54 -4.81
N THR A 80 -6.42 -9.52 -5.57
CA THR A 80 -7.55 -9.44 -6.50
C THR A 80 -8.94 -9.34 -5.86
N LEU A 81 -9.06 -9.35 -4.53
CA LEU A 81 -10.37 -9.26 -3.88
C LEU A 81 -11.01 -7.89 -4.13
N VAL A 82 -10.30 -6.82 -3.80
CA VAL A 82 -10.81 -5.43 -3.92
C VAL A 82 -10.84 -4.92 -5.36
N SER A 83 -10.20 -5.61 -6.30
CA SER A 83 -10.25 -5.26 -7.73
C SER A 83 -11.49 -5.81 -8.44
N LYS A 84 -12.31 -6.60 -7.77
CA LYS A 84 -13.58 -7.10 -8.36
C LYS A 84 -14.51 -5.94 -8.66
N GLY A 85 -14.98 -5.86 -9.89
CA GLY A 85 -15.82 -4.75 -10.38
C GLY A 85 -15.02 -3.50 -10.78
N LYS A 86 -13.70 -3.51 -10.67
CA LYS A 86 -12.81 -2.39 -11.02
C LYS A 86 -12.02 -2.66 -12.31
N THR A 87 -11.69 -1.59 -13.03
CA THR A 87 -10.90 -1.63 -14.28
C THR A 87 -9.61 -0.82 -14.10
N THR A 88 -8.75 -1.28 -13.19
CA THR A 88 -7.53 -0.56 -12.81
C THR A 88 -6.51 -0.56 -13.96
N ASP A 89 -6.01 0.61 -14.32
CA ASP A 89 -4.98 0.79 -15.35
C ASP A 89 -3.55 0.74 -14.80
N TRP A 90 -3.38 0.82 -13.47
CA TRP A 90 -2.09 0.81 -12.79
C TRP A 90 -1.15 1.93 -13.25
N MET A 91 -1.68 3.09 -13.61
CA MET A 91 -0.90 4.19 -14.20
C MET A 91 0.22 4.67 -13.29
N VAL A 92 -0.06 4.86 -11.99
CA VAL A 92 0.96 5.30 -11.02
C VAL A 92 2.06 4.24 -10.87
N HIS A 93 1.69 2.96 -10.81
CA HIS A 93 2.66 1.86 -10.75
C HIS A 93 3.49 1.77 -12.02
N MET A 94 2.91 1.90 -13.20
CA MET A 94 3.64 1.84 -14.48
C MET A 94 4.65 2.99 -14.60
N ILE A 95 4.26 4.21 -14.25
CA ILE A 95 5.16 5.37 -14.24
C ILE A 95 6.23 5.21 -13.16
N GLY A 96 5.84 4.84 -11.93
CA GLY A 96 6.76 4.63 -10.82
C GLY A 96 7.81 3.55 -11.08
N GLN A 97 7.42 2.45 -11.72
CA GLN A 97 8.34 1.39 -12.13
C GLN A 97 9.32 1.87 -13.20
N SER A 98 8.85 2.67 -14.17
CA SER A 98 9.70 3.26 -15.21
C SER A 98 10.74 4.20 -14.60
N VAL A 99 10.33 5.05 -13.63
CA VAL A 99 11.25 5.92 -12.89
C VAL A 99 12.25 5.09 -12.07
N GLY A 100 11.78 4.05 -11.39
CA GLY A 100 12.63 3.13 -10.64
C GLY A 100 13.67 2.42 -11.50
N ALA A 101 13.27 1.93 -12.67
CA ALA A 101 14.18 1.29 -13.62
C ALA A 101 15.28 2.23 -14.12
N TYR A 102 14.97 3.52 -14.25
CA TYR A 102 15.94 4.53 -14.74
C TYR A 102 16.85 5.07 -13.62
N THR A 103 16.36 5.13 -12.38
CA THR A 103 17.04 5.83 -11.27
C THR A 103 17.55 4.90 -10.16
N ASP A 104 17.17 3.63 -10.18
CA ASP A 104 17.38 2.66 -9.07
C ASP A 104 16.78 3.11 -7.73
N ALA A 105 15.78 4.00 -7.77
CA ALA A 105 15.10 4.48 -6.57
C ALA A 105 14.11 3.44 -6.02
N THR A 106 13.93 3.43 -4.70
CA THR A 106 13.00 2.52 -4.02
C THR A 106 11.58 2.66 -4.54
N HIS A 107 10.94 1.53 -4.89
CA HIS A 107 9.63 1.49 -5.55
C HIS A 107 8.56 2.33 -4.86
N GLY A 108 8.29 2.14 -3.56
CA GLY A 108 7.29 2.94 -2.86
C GLY A 108 7.60 4.44 -2.82
N MET A 109 8.86 4.84 -2.95
CA MET A 109 9.25 6.25 -3.06
C MET A 109 9.01 6.81 -4.46
N THR A 110 9.23 6.02 -5.51
CA THR A 110 8.88 6.43 -6.89
C THR A 110 7.38 6.60 -7.04
N LEU A 111 6.58 5.69 -6.48
CA LEU A 111 5.13 5.82 -6.43
C LEU A 111 4.70 7.11 -5.73
N SER A 112 5.29 7.41 -4.57
CA SER A 112 5.00 8.63 -3.82
C SER A 112 5.32 9.89 -4.62
N ALA A 113 6.40 9.89 -5.37
CA ALA A 113 6.80 11.05 -6.18
C ALA A 113 5.84 11.28 -7.36
N VAL A 114 5.45 10.23 -8.08
CA VAL A 114 4.62 10.36 -9.28
C VAL A 114 3.13 10.54 -8.97
N SER A 115 2.65 10.10 -7.80
CA SER A 115 1.23 10.25 -7.43
C SER A 115 0.83 11.69 -7.13
N MET A 116 1.80 12.56 -6.87
CA MET A 116 1.57 13.98 -6.52
C MET A 116 1.79 14.92 -7.72
N ALA A 117 2.21 14.37 -8.85
CA ALA A 117 2.43 15.11 -10.09
C ALA A 117 1.18 15.10 -10.98
#